data_ac9aa90856e1064c2d01b774cc2c76c7
#
_entry.id   ac9aa90856e1064c2d01b774cc2c76c7
#
_cell.length_a   1.000
_cell.length_b   1.000
_cell.length_c   1.000
_cell.angle_alpha   90.00
_cell.angle_beta   90.00
_cell.angle_gamma   90.00
#
_symmetry.space_group_name_H-M   'P 1'
#
loop_
_entity.id
_entity.type
_entity.pdbx_description
1 polymer ?
#
loop_
_entity_poly.entity_id
_entity_poly.type
_entity_poly.pdbx_seq_one_letter_code
_entity_poly.pdbx_strand_id
1 'polypeptide(L)'
;MRKYQKLDIEGAILDEEQLKKHMEKIAIQHTLKSKSDKNTYPIPQMLTNYGLIKSTYNLLNEHIKLGINIHPAGEWILDNFYIVEESVRQIEKEITLKKYTNFVGIQNGKYTGFARIYVLANEIVAYTDNRITGENLEKYLQAYQTKKTLNMEEIWNIGVFLQIAIIQNIADICEKIYSSQIQKYKVKSIIERLVEKKEKSELKYNQFSGMRLKGNEVKNMKYPFIEYMSYSLKKYGKKAYGYLNILEEEVEKLGITVSDAIQKEHFATAIRKITMRNCITS
;
A
#
# COMPACT_ATOMS: atom_id res chain seq x y z
N MET A 1 -16.89 -13.38 16.20
CA MET A 1 -16.67 -12.34 15.17
C MET A 1 -17.01 -12.92 13.81
N ARG A 2 -17.87 -12.28 13.01
CA ARG A 2 -18.11 -12.70 11.63
C ARG A 2 -16.84 -12.42 10.83
N LYS A 3 -16.28 -13.43 10.17
CA LYS A 3 -15.11 -13.27 9.31
C LYS A 3 -15.62 -12.80 7.94
N TYR A 4 -15.35 -11.54 7.60
CA TYR A 4 -15.63 -11.03 6.25
C TYR A 4 -14.55 -11.52 5.28
N GLN A 5 -14.96 -11.83 4.06
CA GLN A 5 -14.05 -12.29 3.01
C GLN A 5 -13.43 -11.07 2.33
N LYS A 6 -12.10 -11.03 2.25
CA LYS A 6 -11.37 -9.97 1.51
C LYS A 6 -11.40 -10.30 0.01
N LEU A 7 -11.67 -9.29 -0.80
CA LEU A 7 -11.45 -9.35 -2.24
C LEU A 7 -10.00 -8.96 -2.52
N ASP A 8 -9.29 -9.78 -3.27
CA ASP A 8 -7.89 -9.55 -3.63
C ASP A 8 -7.70 -9.90 -5.11
N ILE A 9 -7.33 -8.89 -5.89
CA ILE A 9 -7.10 -8.99 -7.33
C ILE A 9 -5.69 -8.50 -7.61
N GLU A 10 -4.83 -9.44 -7.99
CA GLU A 10 -3.47 -9.16 -8.42
C GLU A 10 -3.36 -9.37 -9.93
N GLY A 11 -2.72 -8.43 -10.61
CA GLY A 11 -2.51 -8.52 -12.05
C GLY A 11 -1.44 -7.54 -12.53
N ALA A 12 -0.89 -7.82 -13.71
CA ALA A 12 -0.04 -6.87 -14.41
C ALA A 12 -0.92 -5.76 -15.02
N ILE A 13 -0.39 -4.53 -15.04
CA ILE A 13 -1.07 -3.41 -15.70
C ILE A 13 -1.35 -3.77 -17.16
N LEU A 14 -2.58 -3.57 -17.59
CA LEU A 14 -3.04 -3.81 -18.95
C LEU A 14 -3.21 -2.48 -19.71
N ASP A 15 -2.96 -2.51 -21.02
CA ASP A 15 -3.38 -1.42 -21.88
C ASP A 15 -4.90 -1.42 -22.11
N GLU A 16 -5.43 -0.37 -22.73
CA GLU A 16 -6.87 -0.19 -22.92
C GLU A 16 -7.51 -1.38 -23.67
N GLU A 17 -6.88 -1.86 -24.73
CA GLU A 17 -7.43 -2.95 -25.55
C GLU A 17 -7.35 -4.31 -24.84
N GLN A 18 -6.27 -4.54 -24.09
CA GLN A 18 -6.11 -5.75 -23.28
C GLN A 18 -7.15 -5.77 -22.15
N LEU A 19 -7.41 -4.62 -21.50
CA LEU A 19 -8.41 -4.55 -20.44
C LEU A 19 -9.82 -4.72 -20.97
N LYS A 20 -10.18 -4.15 -22.13
CA LYS A 20 -11.47 -4.43 -22.78
C LYS A 20 -11.69 -5.92 -23.02
N LYS A 21 -10.69 -6.61 -23.61
CA LYS A 21 -10.76 -8.06 -23.83
C LYS A 21 -10.87 -8.84 -22.53
N HIS A 22 -10.16 -8.38 -21.47
CA HIS A 22 -10.27 -8.95 -20.13
C HIS A 22 -11.70 -8.80 -19.58
N MET A 23 -12.31 -7.61 -19.69
CA MET A 23 -13.68 -7.36 -19.25
C MET A 23 -14.71 -8.23 -19.99
N GLU A 24 -14.55 -8.45 -21.29
CA GLU A 24 -15.39 -9.39 -22.04
C GLU A 24 -15.22 -10.83 -21.55
N LYS A 25 -13.98 -11.25 -21.31
CA LYS A 25 -13.65 -12.60 -20.83
C LYS A 25 -14.26 -12.87 -19.46
N ILE A 26 -14.11 -11.96 -18.49
CA ILE A 26 -14.69 -12.14 -17.15
C ILE A 26 -16.23 -12.09 -17.19
N ALA A 27 -16.81 -11.30 -18.11
CA ALA A 27 -18.25 -11.29 -18.31
C ALA A 27 -18.78 -12.66 -18.73
N ILE A 28 -18.09 -13.36 -19.61
CA ILE A 28 -18.45 -14.73 -20.02
C ILE A 28 -18.31 -15.70 -18.83
N GLN A 29 -17.26 -15.57 -18.05
CA GLN A 29 -16.95 -16.47 -16.93
C GLN A 29 -17.90 -16.31 -15.74
N HIS A 30 -18.43 -15.11 -15.50
CA HIS A 30 -19.31 -14.85 -14.36
C HIS A 30 -20.65 -15.59 -14.51
N THR A 31 -20.97 -16.51 -13.62
CA THR A 31 -22.32 -16.96 -13.39
C THR A 31 -22.96 -16.10 -12.31
N LEU A 32 -24.15 -15.58 -12.56
CA LEU A 32 -24.80 -14.58 -11.72
C LEU A 32 -25.90 -15.19 -10.85
N LYS A 33 -26.06 -14.62 -9.65
CA LYS A 33 -27.17 -14.85 -8.76
C LYS A 33 -27.84 -13.52 -8.39
N SER A 34 -29.09 -13.57 -7.98
CA SER A 34 -29.92 -12.38 -7.74
C SER A 34 -29.39 -11.44 -6.64
N LYS A 35 -28.61 -11.95 -5.69
CA LYS A 35 -28.14 -11.21 -4.51
C LYS A 35 -26.69 -11.56 -4.17
N SER A 36 -25.96 -10.59 -3.63
CA SER A 36 -24.63 -10.83 -3.06
C SER A 36 -24.72 -11.33 -1.60
N ASP A 37 -23.63 -11.91 -1.10
CA ASP A 37 -23.60 -12.51 0.23
C ASP A 37 -23.20 -11.50 1.32
N LYS A 38 -23.77 -11.64 2.51
CA LYS A 38 -23.47 -10.76 3.66
C LYS A 38 -22.02 -10.83 4.12
N ASN A 39 -21.35 -11.99 3.96
CA ASN A 39 -19.97 -12.19 4.36
C ASN A 39 -18.95 -11.56 3.42
N THR A 40 -19.38 -11.09 2.24
CA THR A 40 -18.54 -10.38 1.27
C THR A 40 -18.72 -8.85 1.31
N TYR A 41 -19.46 -8.34 2.30
CA TYR A 41 -19.69 -6.90 2.50
C TYR A 41 -18.38 -6.17 2.76
N PRO A 42 -18.01 -5.15 1.94
CA PRO A 42 -16.67 -4.59 1.93
C PRO A 42 -16.38 -3.58 3.04
N ILE A 43 -17.40 -2.97 3.64
CA ILE A 43 -17.22 -1.83 4.55
C ILE A 43 -16.36 -2.15 5.79
N PRO A 44 -16.50 -3.30 6.47
CA PRO A 44 -15.64 -3.61 7.62
C PRO A 44 -14.15 -3.68 7.26
N GLN A 45 -13.83 -4.18 6.05
CA GLN A 45 -12.45 -4.20 5.56
C GLN A 45 -11.97 -2.79 5.19
N MET A 46 -12.80 -2.01 4.52
CA MET A 46 -12.51 -0.61 4.19
C MET A 46 -12.21 0.22 5.45
N LEU A 47 -12.98 0.03 6.54
CA LEU A 47 -12.72 0.72 7.81
C LEU A 47 -11.40 0.27 8.47
N THR A 48 -11.04 -1.00 8.33
CA THR A 48 -9.72 -1.49 8.77
C THR A 48 -8.61 -0.81 7.99
N ASN A 49 -8.76 -0.70 6.67
CA ASN A 49 -7.84 -0.02 5.78
C ASN A 49 -7.70 1.47 6.12
N TYR A 50 -8.83 2.14 6.36
CA TYR A 50 -8.83 3.53 6.82
C TYR A 50 -8.08 3.71 8.15
N GLY A 51 -8.27 2.78 9.10
CA GLY A 51 -7.51 2.78 10.35
C GLY A 51 -6.00 2.72 10.14
N LEU A 52 -5.53 1.92 9.18
CA LEU A 52 -4.12 1.85 8.80
C LEU A 52 -3.63 3.16 8.15
N ILE A 53 -4.41 3.74 7.24
CA ILE A 53 -4.10 5.03 6.59
C ILE A 53 -3.98 6.13 7.66
N LYS A 54 -4.93 6.20 8.59
CA LYS A 54 -4.92 7.15 9.70
C LYS A 54 -3.71 6.98 10.62
N SER A 55 -3.35 5.74 10.93
CA SER A 55 -2.16 5.43 11.73
C SER A 55 -0.88 5.86 11.02
N THR A 56 -0.81 5.67 9.69
CA THR A 56 0.32 6.13 8.88
C THR A 56 0.39 7.65 8.85
N TYR A 57 -0.73 8.35 8.65
CA TYR A 57 -0.82 9.81 8.71
C TYR A 57 -0.30 10.36 10.05
N ASN A 58 -0.72 9.78 11.16
CA ASN A 58 -0.27 10.20 12.49
C ASN A 58 1.23 9.98 12.69
N LEU A 59 1.75 8.81 12.27
CA LEU A 59 3.19 8.48 12.33
C LEU A 59 4.02 9.47 11.51
N LEU A 60 3.57 9.82 10.31
CA LEU A 60 4.27 10.79 9.45
C LEU A 60 4.34 12.17 10.10
N ASN A 61 3.25 12.65 10.70
CA ASN A 61 3.24 13.92 11.42
C ASN A 61 4.20 13.93 12.63
N GLU A 62 4.27 12.82 13.37
CA GLU A 62 5.23 12.67 14.48
C GLU A 62 6.67 12.67 13.95
N HIS A 63 6.94 11.98 12.85
CA HIS A 63 8.27 11.90 12.26
C HIS A 63 8.76 13.26 11.76
N ILE A 64 7.89 14.09 11.19
CA ILE A 64 8.23 15.48 10.82
C ILE A 64 8.67 16.27 12.05
N LYS A 65 7.92 16.19 13.15
CA LYS A 65 8.27 16.88 14.42
C LYS A 65 9.62 16.42 14.99
N LEU A 66 9.97 15.16 14.77
CA LEU A 66 11.25 14.58 15.18
C LEU A 66 12.39 14.81 14.17
N GLY A 67 12.16 15.51 13.07
CA GLY A 67 13.16 15.74 12.00
C GLY A 67 13.58 14.46 11.29
N ILE A 68 12.72 13.45 11.24
CA ILE A 68 12.94 12.22 10.47
C ILE A 68 12.40 12.44 9.06
N ASN A 69 13.24 12.15 8.05
CA ASN A 69 12.82 12.27 6.66
C ASN A 69 11.66 11.30 6.37
N ILE A 70 10.57 11.86 5.89
CA ILE A 70 9.39 11.07 5.51
C ILE A 70 9.56 10.44 4.12
N HIS A 71 8.79 9.40 3.86
CA HIS A 71 8.72 8.78 2.54
C HIS A 71 8.03 9.74 1.55
N PRO A 72 8.55 9.93 0.32
CA PRO A 72 7.96 10.89 -0.64
C PRO A 72 6.47 10.63 -0.97
N ALA A 73 6.03 9.37 -0.98
CA ALA A 73 4.60 9.06 -1.13
C ALA A 73 3.79 9.42 0.13
N GLY A 74 4.44 9.61 1.29
CA GLY A 74 3.80 10.03 2.53
C GLY A 74 3.38 11.50 2.52
N GLU A 75 4.06 12.36 1.75
CA GLU A 75 3.67 13.76 1.55
C GLU A 75 2.26 13.83 0.97
N TRP A 76 1.94 12.97 0.01
CA TRP A 76 0.61 12.89 -0.58
C TRP A 76 -0.48 12.51 0.44
N ILE A 77 -0.16 11.62 1.39
CA ILE A 77 -1.09 11.28 2.46
C ILE A 77 -1.29 12.48 3.39
N LEU A 78 -0.22 13.20 3.72
CA LEU A 78 -0.33 14.38 4.60
C LEU A 78 -1.20 15.47 3.97
N ASP A 79 -1.02 15.72 2.68
CA ASP A 79 -1.72 16.78 1.96
C ASP A 79 -3.20 16.43 1.65
N ASN A 80 -3.52 15.14 1.48
CA ASN A 80 -4.81 14.69 0.95
C ASN A 80 -5.59 13.79 1.93
N PHE A 81 -5.17 13.65 3.17
CA PHE A 81 -5.85 12.79 4.15
C PHE A 81 -7.34 13.12 4.33
N TYR A 82 -7.69 14.40 4.23
CA TYR A 82 -9.07 14.86 4.35
C TYR A 82 -9.98 14.30 3.26
N ILE A 83 -9.46 14.09 2.03
CA ILE A 83 -10.21 13.49 0.91
C ILE A 83 -10.56 12.05 1.25
N VAL A 84 -9.59 11.27 1.77
CA VAL A 84 -9.80 9.88 2.17
C VAL A 84 -10.83 9.81 3.30
N GLU A 85 -10.72 10.68 4.30
CA GLU A 85 -11.66 10.71 5.43
C GLU A 85 -13.09 11.03 4.99
N GLU A 86 -13.26 12.00 4.10
CA GLU A 86 -14.58 12.37 3.55
C GLU A 86 -15.16 11.23 2.71
N SER A 87 -14.36 10.64 1.81
CA SER A 87 -14.79 9.50 1.00
C SER A 87 -15.26 8.33 1.87
N VAL A 88 -14.52 7.99 2.92
CA VAL A 88 -14.90 6.91 3.85
C VAL A 88 -16.25 7.21 4.50
N ARG A 89 -16.46 8.44 4.99
CA ARG A 89 -17.75 8.85 5.61
C ARG A 89 -18.92 8.78 4.63
N GLN A 90 -18.69 9.17 3.39
CA GLN A 90 -19.72 9.12 2.34
C GLN A 90 -20.06 7.66 2.00
N ILE A 91 -19.07 6.82 1.76
CA ILE A 91 -19.23 5.41 1.43
C ILE A 91 -20.01 4.66 2.51
N GLU A 92 -19.72 4.89 3.81
CA GLU A 92 -20.44 4.26 4.92
C GLU A 92 -21.95 4.59 4.89
N LYS A 93 -22.30 5.82 4.51
CA LYS A 93 -23.70 6.23 4.39
C LYS A 93 -24.38 5.62 3.17
N GLU A 94 -23.66 5.53 2.04
CA GLU A 94 -24.23 5.10 0.77
C GLU A 94 -24.36 3.58 0.65
N ILE A 95 -23.39 2.80 1.15
CA ILE A 95 -23.35 1.34 0.99
C ILE A 95 -23.64 0.65 2.33
N THR A 96 -24.91 0.58 2.71
CA THR A 96 -25.34 -0.21 3.87
C THR A 96 -25.30 -1.70 3.55
N LEU A 97 -25.23 -2.55 4.58
CA LEU A 97 -25.28 -4.02 4.40
C LEU A 97 -26.55 -4.48 3.65
N LYS A 98 -27.69 -3.85 3.92
CA LYS A 98 -28.97 -4.14 3.23
C LYS A 98 -28.87 -3.79 1.75
N LYS A 99 -28.34 -2.61 1.42
CA LYS A 99 -28.15 -2.17 0.02
C LYS A 99 -27.16 -3.10 -0.69
N TYR A 100 -26.02 -3.39 -0.06
CA TYR A 100 -25.00 -4.29 -0.63
C TYR A 100 -25.57 -5.66 -1.02
N THR A 101 -26.35 -6.27 -0.14
CA THR A 101 -26.93 -7.61 -0.40
C THR A 101 -27.98 -7.61 -1.51
N ASN A 102 -28.45 -6.47 -1.97
CA ASN A 102 -29.39 -6.39 -3.10
C ASN A 102 -28.66 -6.31 -4.46
N PHE A 103 -27.35 -6.01 -4.49
CA PHE A 103 -26.62 -6.07 -5.76
C PHE A 103 -26.54 -7.52 -6.28
N VAL A 104 -26.49 -7.65 -7.60
CA VAL A 104 -26.29 -8.92 -8.29
C VAL A 104 -24.96 -9.54 -7.83
N GLY A 105 -25.03 -10.78 -7.37
CA GLY A 105 -23.88 -11.53 -6.88
C GLY A 105 -23.27 -12.45 -7.94
N ILE A 106 -22.01 -12.82 -7.75
CA ILE A 106 -21.34 -13.87 -8.53
C ILE A 106 -21.57 -15.21 -7.84
N GLN A 107 -21.92 -16.23 -8.60
CA GLN A 107 -22.26 -17.57 -8.06
C GLN A 107 -21.08 -18.55 -8.13
N ASN A 108 -20.08 -18.32 -8.99
CA ASN A 108 -19.01 -19.26 -9.30
C ASN A 108 -17.61 -18.70 -9.10
N GLY A 109 -16.63 -19.59 -8.99
CA GLY A 109 -15.21 -19.26 -9.00
C GLY A 109 -14.71 -18.51 -7.76
N LYS A 110 -13.57 -17.85 -7.89
CA LYS A 110 -12.85 -17.12 -6.84
C LYS A 110 -13.70 -16.02 -6.18
N TYR A 111 -14.62 -15.44 -6.94
CA TYR A 111 -15.43 -14.29 -6.52
C TYR A 111 -16.84 -14.66 -6.08
N THR A 112 -17.07 -15.94 -5.78
CA THR A 112 -18.38 -16.41 -5.29
C THR A 112 -18.86 -15.61 -4.09
N GLY A 113 -20.09 -15.11 -4.18
CA GLY A 113 -20.75 -14.32 -3.12
C GLY A 113 -20.56 -12.81 -3.24
N PHE A 114 -19.49 -12.33 -3.87
CA PHE A 114 -19.28 -10.90 -4.03
C PHE A 114 -20.31 -10.26 -4.97
N ALA A 115 -20.64 -8.99 -4.68
CA ALA A 115 -21.38 -8.17 -5.62
C ALA A 115 -20.59 -8.01 -6.92
N ARG A 116 -21.21 -8.30 -8.06
CA ARG A 116 -20.58 -8.22 -9.38
C ARG A 116 -19.91 -6.88 -9.62
N ILE A 117 -20.61 -5.80 -9.30
CA ILE A 117 -20.13 -4.45 -9.52
C ILE A 117 -18.88 -4.13 -8.66
N TYR A 118 -18.80 -4.69 -7.43
CA TYR A 118 -17.63 -4.54 -6.58
C TYR A 118 -16.41 -5.29 -7.17
N VAL A 119 -16.63 -6.48 -7.74
CA VAL A 119 -15.55 -7.21 -8.44
C VAL A 119 -15.07 -6.43 -9.65
N LEU A 120 -15.99 -5.90 -10.49
CA LEU A 120 -15.63 -5.10 -11.66
C LEU A 120 -14.82 -3.84 -11.29
N ALA A 121 -15.22 -3.14 -10.23
CA ALA A 121 -14.47 -1.99 -9.74
C ALA A 121 -13.03 -2.36 -9.34
N ASN A 122 -12.84 -3.47 -8.62
CA ASN A 122 -11.51 -3.94 -8.23
C ASN A 122 -10.67 -4.41 -9.43
N GLU A 123 -11.27 -5.09 -10.41
CA GLU A 123 -10.59 -5.47 -11.67
C GLU A 123 -10.08 -4.22 -12.40
N ILE A 124 -10.92 -3.21 -12.58
CA ILE A 124 -10.53 -1.96 -13.24
C ILE A 124 -9.39 -1.28 -12.49
N VAL A 125 -9.51 -1.11 -11.18
CA VAL A 125 -8.48 -0.47 -10.34
C VAL A 125 -7.15 -1.23 -10.39
N ALA A 126 -7.18 -2.57 -10.27
CA ALA A 126 -5.99 -3.40 -10.26
C ALA A 126 -5.21 -3.35 -11.59
N TYR A 127 -5.92 -3.39 -12.72
CA TYR A 127 -5.29 -3.46 -14.03
C TYR A 127 -4.97 -2.10 -14.66
N THR A 128 -5.46 -0.98 -14.10
CA THR A 128 -5.15 0.38 -14.58
C THR A 128 -4.11 1.11 -13.73
N ASP A 129 -3.60 0.53 -12.66
CA ASP A 129 -2.78 1.24 -11.66
C ASP A 129 -3.48 2.52 -11.17
N ASN A 130 -4.78 2.43 -10.91
CA ASN A 130 -5.65 3.55 -10.50
C ASN A 130 -5.78 4.69 -11.54
N ARG A 131 -5.38 4.53 -12.79
CA ARG A 131 -5.55 5.55 -13.84
C ARG A 131 -6.93 5.43 -14.47
N ILE A 132 -7.91 5.99 -13.79
CA ILE A 132 -9.32 5.89 -14.18
C ILE A 132 -9.85 7.26 -14.54
N THR A 133 -10.36 7.38 -15.76
CA THR A 133 -11.09 8.55 -16.25
C THR A 133 -12.52 8.14 -16.60
N GLY A 134 -13.45 9.10 -16.66
CA GLY A 134 -14.82 8.79 -17.08
C GLY A 134 -14.87 8.08 -18.44
N GLU A 135 -14.03 8.52 -19.39
CA GLU A 135 -13.98 7.94 -20.75
C GLU A 135 -13.51 6.49 -20.76
N ASN A 136 -12.39 6.18 -20.09
CA ASN A 136 -11.89 4.82 -20.08
C ASN A 136 -12.76 3.87 -19.25
N LEU A 137 -13.35 4.35 -18.14
CA LEU A 137 -14.30 3.60 -17.35
C LEU A 137 -15.52 3.18 -18.19
N GLU A 138 -16.08 4.12 -18.96
CA GLU A 138 -17.20 3.83 -19.85
C GLU A 138 -16.86 2.73 -20.85
N LYS A 139 -15.70 2.81 -21.51
CA LYS A 139 -15.22 1.79 -22.43
C LYS A 139 -15.12 0.40 -21.80
N TYR A 140 -14.60 0.30 -20.59
CA TYR A 140 -14.45 -0.98 -19.87
C TYR A 140 -15.81 -1.56 -19.47
N LEU A 141 -16.73 -0.73 -18.99
CA LEU A 141 -18.08 -1.17 -18.66
C LEU A 141 -18.87 -1.57 -19.91
N GLN A 142 -18.72 -0.85 -21.01
CA GLN A 142 -19.32 -1.22 -22.30
C GLN A 142 -18.79 -2.58 -22.79
N ALA A 143 -17.47 -2.81 -22.71
CA ALA A 143 -16.87 -4.11 -23.08
C ALA A 143 -17.48 -5.26 -22.28
N TYR A 144 -17.63 -5.09 -20.95
CA TYR A 144 -18.33 -6.09 -20.12
C TYR A 144 -19.78 -6.29 -20.58
N GLN A 145 -20.49 -5.20 -20.85
CA GLN A 145 -21.91 -5.22 -21.24
C GLN A 145 -22.16 -5.83 -22.63
N THR A 146 -21.15 -6.00 -23.48
CA THR A 146 -21.30 -6.79 -24.72
C THR A 146 -21.73 -8.23 -24.46
N LYS A 147 -21.46 -8.75 -23.26
CA LYS A 147 -21.75 -10.14 -22.86
C LYS A 147 -22.80 -10.22 -21.76
N LYS A 148 -22.79 -9.31 -20.80
CA LYS A 148 -23.70 -9.29 -19.64
C LYS A 148 -24.08 -7.87 -19.24
N THR A 149 -25.33 -7.52 -19.39
CA THR A 149 -25.87 -6.19 -19.05
C THR A 149 -25.78 -5.91 -17.56
N LEU A 150 -25.34 -4.72 -17.21
CA LEU A 150 -25.41 -4.17 -15.85
C LEU A 150 -26.78 -3.52 -15.64
N ASN A 151 -27.32 -3.61 -14.43
CA ASN A 151 -28.53 -2.88 -14.10
C ASN A 151 -28.22 -1.42 -13.69
N MET A 152 -29.23 -0.57 -13.65
CA MET A 152 -29.06 0.86 -13.34
C MET A 152 -28.47 1.10 -11.96
N GLU A 153 -28.84 0.29 -10.96
CA GLU A 153 -28.31 0.41 -9.60
C GLU A 153 -26.79 0.12 -9.55
N GLU A 154 -26.33 -0.86 -10.34
CA GLU A 154 -24.90 -1.16 -10.48
C GLU A 154 -24.16 -0.01 -11.14
N ILE A 155 -24.70 0.54 -12.23
CA ILE A 155 -24.08 1.67 -12.96
C ILE A 155 -23.99 2.91 -12.07
N TRP A 156 -25.03 3.23 -11.33
CA TRP A 156 -25.04 4.40 -10.45
C TRP A 156 -24.07 4.28 -9.25
N ASN A 157 -23.76 3.05 -8.83
CA ASN A 157 -22.91 2.83 -7.67
C ASN A 157 -21.47 2.41 -8.03
N ILE A 158 -21.10 2.32 -9.32
CA ILE A 158 -19.73 1.93 -9.70
C ILE A 158 -18.68 2.86 -9.10
N GLY A 159 -18.91 4.16 -9.09
CA GLY A 159 -17.99 5.16 -8.52
C GLY A 159 -17.69 4.91 -7.05
N VAL A 160 -18.71 4.56 -6.25
CA VAL A 160 -18.52 4.25 -4.82
C VAL A 160 -17.68 2.97 -4.64
N PHE A 161 -17.89 1.95 -5.46
CA PHE A 161 -17.09 0.72 -5.40
C PHE A 161 -15.65 0.93 -5.90
N LEU A 162 -15.43 1.82 -6.86
CA LEU A 162 -14.09 2.26 -7.27
C LEU A 162 -13.37 2.96 -6.11
N GLN A 163 -14.04 3.86 -5.39
CA GLN A 163 -13.46 4.51 -4.20
C GLN A 163 -13.06 3.49 -3.12
N ILE A 164 -13.88 2.46 -2.88
CA ILE A 164 -13.53 1.38 -1.92
C ILE A 164 -12.26 0.66 -2.38
N ALA A 165 -12.14 0.34 -3.67
CA ALA A 165 -10.96 -0.33 -4.23
C ALA A 165 -9.70 0.56 -4.17
N ILE A 166 -9.83 1.86 -4.45
CA ILE A 166 -8.74 2.84 -4.34
C ILE A 166 -8.28 2.99 -2.88
N ILE A 167 -9.20 3.05 -1.91
CA ILE A 167 -8.87 3.08 -0.47
C ILE A 167 -8.07 1.84 -0.07
N GLN A 168 -8.38 0.66 -0.63
CA GLN A 168 -7.59 -0.54 -0.42
C GLN A 168 -6.15 -0.35 -0.92
N ASN A 169 -5.95 0.16 -2.13
CA ASN A 169 -4.62 0.39 -2.69
C ASN A 169 -3.83 1.44 -1.91
N ILE A 170 -4.49 2.51 -1.46
CA ILE A 170 -3.87 3.51 -0.56
C ILE A 170 -3.40 2.84 0.73
N ALA A 171 -4.21 1.97 1.33
CA ALA A 171 -3.85 1.26 2.55
C ALA A 171 -2.65 0.32 2.34
N ASP A 172 -2.58 -0.39 1.22
CA ASP A 172 -1.47 -1.28 0.87
C ASP A 172 -0.15 -0.49 0.68
N ILE A 173 -0.22 0.73 0.14
CA ILE A 173 0.93 1.64 0.06
C ILE A 173 1.29 2.16 1.45
N CYS A 174 0.30 2.55 2.25
CA CYS A 174 0.49 3.03 3.63
C CYS A 174 1.15 1.98 4.52
N GLU A 175 0.82 0.70 4.37
CA GLU A 175 1.49 -0.38 5.10
C GLU A 175 3.00 -0.41 4.83
N LYS A 176 3.38 -0.25 3.55
CA LYS A 176 4.79 -0.20 3.14
C LYS A 176 5.49 1.06 3.66
N ILE A 177 4.82 2.22 3.60
CA ILE A 177 5.32 3.48 4.14
C ILE A 177 5.50 3.37 5.65
N TYR A 178 4.50 2.88 6.38
CA TYR A 178 4.54 2.69 7.82
C TYR A 178 5.73 1.81 8.24
N SER A 179 5.88 0.66 7.57
CA SER A 179 7.00 -0.25 7.81
C SER A 179 8.36 0.43 7.56
N SER A 180 8.51 1.20 6.47
CA SER A 180 9.72 1.95 6.14
C SER A 180 10.02 3.00 7.21
N GLN A 181 9.02 3.77 7.64
CA GLN A 181 9.19 4.83 8.64
C GLN A 181 9.57 4.28 10.01
N ILE A 182 9.04 3.14 10.42
CA ILE A 182 9.48 2.46 11.66
C ILE A 182 10.96 2.06 11.57
N GLN A 183 11.46 1.63 10.42
CA GLN A 183 12.89 1.33 10.25
C GLN A 183 13.74 2.60 10.39
N LYS A 184 13.32 3.72 9.80
CA LYS A 184 14.01 5.01 9.92
C LYS A 184 14.07 5.50 11.39
N TYR A 185 12.99 5.35 12.13
CA TYR A 185 12.95 5.68 13.55
C TYR A 185 13.95 4.83 14.37
N LYS A 186 13.99 3.52 14.11
CA LYS A 186 14.97 2.60 14.75
C LYS A 186 16.40 3.06 14.46
N VAL A 187 16.72 3.36 13.20
CA VAL A 187 18.05 3.87 12.82
C VAL A 187 18.38 5.14 13.58
N LYS A 188 17.45 6.12 13.63
CA LYS A 188 17.68 7.37 14.37
C LYS A 188 18.03 7.11 15.84
N SER A 189 17.27 6.27 16.52
CA SER A 189 17.52 5.91 17.92
C SER A 189 18.87 5.19 18.15
N ILE A 190 19.34 4.45 17.14
CA ILE A 190 20.67 3.78 17.15
C ILE A 190 21.76 4.85 17.01
N ILE A 191 21.64 5.73 16.03
CA ILE A 191 22.63 6.79 15.76
C ILE A 191 22.76 7.73 16.96
N GLU A 192 21.65 8.18 17.56
CA GLU A 192 21.67 9.03 18.75
C GLU A 192 22.45 8.40 19.89
N ARG A 193 22.19 7.12 20.19
CA ARG A 193 22.94 6.38 21.21
C ARG A 193 24.44 6.23 20.90
N LEU A 194 24.80 6.10 19.62
CA LEU A 194 26.19 6.00 19.20
C LEU A 194 26.94 7.34 19.37
N VAL A 195 26.26 8.46 19.06
CA VAL A 195 26.84 9.81 19.17
C VAL A 195 26.96 10.20 20.63
N GLU A 196 25.91 10.04 21.46
CA GLU A 196 25.92 10.38 22.88
C GLU A 196 27.00 9.61 23.67
N LYS A 197 27.22 8.31 23.32
CA LYS A 197 28.31 7.53 23.95
C LYS A 197 29.70 8.02 23.57
N LYS A 198 29.87 8.64 22.38
CA LYS A 198 31.15 9.18 21.92
C LYS A 198 31.57 10.46 22.65
N GLU A 199 30.63 11.25 23.12
CA GLU A 199 30.92 12.43 23.92
C GLU A 199 31.39 12.09 25.34
N LYS A 200 31.13 10.86 25.81
CA LYS A 200 31.43 10.41 27.19
C LYS A 200 32.61 9.43 27.33
N SER A 201 33.13 8.85 26.24
CA SER A 201 34.30 7.96 26.30
C SER A 201 34.94 7.71 24.93
N GLU A 202 36.25 7.59 24.86
CA GLU A 202 36.95 7.03 23.69
C GLU A 202 36.43 5.61 23.40
N LEU A 203 35.66 5.49 22.33
CA LEU A 203 34.94 4.28 21.98
C LEU A 203 35.90 3.20 21.52
N LYS A 204 36.11 2.18 22.38
CA LYS A 204 36.73 0.93 21.99
C LYS A 204 35.84 0.23 20.94
N TYR A 205 36.45 -0.22 19.83
CA TYR A 205 35.89 -0.97 18.69
C TYR A 205 34.93 -2.12 19.08
N ASN A 206 35.07 -2.66 20.31
CA ASN A 206 34.28 -3.77 20.86
C ASN A 206 32.85 -3.43 21.27
N GLN A 207 32.39 -2.19 21.22
CA GLN A 207 31.00 -1.83 21.63
C GLN A 207 29.95 -1.98 20.52
N PHE A 208 30.39 -2.12 19.24
CA PHE A 208 29.51 -2.57 18.17
C PHE A 208 29.24 -4.07 18.21
N SER A 209 30.13 -4.85 18.82
CA SER A 209 29.91 -6.29 19.07
C SER A 209 28.78 -6.57 20.07
N GLY A 210 28.38 -5.58 20.88
CA GLY A 210 27.18 -5.61 21.73
C GLY A 210 25.90 -5.27 20.96
N MET A 211 26.02 -4.68 19.79
CA MET A 211 25.00 -4.60 18.75
C MET A 211 25.18 -5.77 17.77
N ARG A 212 25.41 -6.97 18.28
CA ARG A 212 25.05 -8.17 17.52
C ARG A 212 23.55 -8.02 17.26
N LEU A 213 23.24 -7.47 16.10
CA LEU A 213 21.99 -7.77 15.45
C LEU A 213 21.92 -9.28 15.48
N LYS A 214 21.12 -9.84 16.39
CA LYS A 214 21.01 -11.30 16.51
C LYS A 214 20.74 -11.80 15.10
N GLY A 215 21.33 -12.93 14.68
CA GLY A 215 21.29 -13.38 13.27
C GLY A 215 19.90 -13.35 12.62
N ASN A 216 18.80 -13.35 13.43
CA ASN A 216 17.43 -13.11 12.98
C ASN A 216 17.11 -11.63 12.69
N GLU A 217 17.80 -10.65 13.29
CA GLU A 217 17.59 -9.23 12.99
C GLU A 217 18.34 -8.82 11.72
N VAL A 218 19.50 -9.42 11.46
CA VAL A 218 20.27 -9.25 10.20
C VAL A 218 19.49 -9.84 9.04
N LYS A 219 18.91 -11.03 9.17
CA LYS A 219 18.03 -11.64 8.16
C LYS A 219 16.76 -10.84 7.87
N ASN A 220 16.35 -9.98 8.79
CA ASN A 220 15.18 -9.10 8.67
C ASN A 220 15.54 -7.63 8.40
N MET A 221 16.81 -7.29 8.10
CA MET A 221 17.18 -5.96 7.64
C MET A 221 16.45 -5.65 6.33
N LYS A 222 15.50 -4.75 6.41
CA LYS A 222 14.79 -4.26 5.22
C LYS A 222 15.62 -3.17 4.53
N TYR A 223 15.50 -3.06 3.23
CA TYR A 223 16.23 -2.05 2.43
C TYR A 223 16.12 -0.61 2.98
N PRO A 224 14.96 -0.15 3.50
CA PRO A 224 14.85 1.17 4.11
C PRO A 224 15.77 1.38 5.32
N PHE A 225 16.02 0.34 6.11
CA PHE A 225 16.95 0.41 7.24
C PHE A 225 18.39 0.60 6.75
N ILE A 226 18.83 -0.20 5.77
CA ILE A 226 20.20 -0.17 5.22
C ILE A 226 20.45 1.20 4.56
N GLU A 227 19.53 1.66 3.73
CA GLU A 227 19.61 2.97 3.06
C GLU A 227 19.75 4.10 4.09
N TYR A 228 18.83 4.18 5.04
CA TYR A 228 18.79 5.27 6.00
C TYR A 228 19.95 5.21 6.99
N MET A 229 20.43 4.01 7.38
CA MET A 229 21.60 3.83 8.20
C MET A 229 22.87 4.31 7.47
N SER A 230 23.08 3.89 6.23
CA SER A 230 24.20 4.32 5.40
C SER A 230 24.21 5.85 5.23
N TYR A 231 23.05 6.44 4.87
CA TYR A 231 22.90 7.89 4.75
C TYR A 231 23.22 8.61 6.06
N SER A 232 22.67 8.15 7.18
CA SER A 232 22.86 8.78 8.49
C SER A 232 24.30 8.69 8.96
N LEU A 233 24.99 7.55 8.76
CA LEU A 233 26.40 7.39 9.12
C LEU A 233 27.29 8.29 8.27
N LYS A 234 27.03 8.42 6.96
CA LYS A 234 27.79 9.32 6.08
C LYS A 234 27.73 10.77 6.52
N LYS A 235 26.64 11.22 7.10
CA LYS A 235 26.46 12.58 7.62
C LYS A 235 27.45 12.93 8.75
N TYR A 236 27.92 11.93 9.49
CA TYR A 236 28.91 12.11 10.57
C TYR A 236 30.36 12.04 10.10
N GLY A 237 30.60 11.83 8.80
CA GLY A 237 31.93 11.88 8.16
C GLY A 237 32.90 10.85 8.75
N LYS A 238 34.19 11.24 8.85
CA LYS A 238 35.27 10.35 9.30
C LYS A 238 35.03 9.68 10.64
N LYS A 239 34.23 10.28 11.53
CA LYS A 239 33.90 9.73 12.83
C LYS A 239 33.04 8.46 12.75
N ALA A 240 32.38 8.22 11.63
CA ALA A 240 31.49 7.08 11.42
C ALA A 240 32.02 6.01 10.45
N TYR A 241 33.23 6.17 9.88
CA TYR A 241 33.78 5.18 8.91
C TYR A 241 33.83 3.74 9.44
N GLY A 242 34.25 3.55 10.69
CA GLY A 242 34.26 2.20 11.26
C GLY A 242 32.89 1.54 11.33
N TYR A 243 31.82 2.34 11.46
CA TYR A 243 30.46 1.85 11.49
C TYR A 243 29.91 1.57 10.07
N LEU A 244 30.37 2.32 9.06
CA LEU A 244 30.04 2.04 7.66
C LEU A 244 30.64 0.70 7.22
N ASN A 245 31.90 0.44 7.54
CA ASN A 245 32.54 -0.84 7.23
C ASN A 245 31.81 -2.03 7.88
N ILE A 246 31.41 -1.88 9.14
CA ILE A 246 30.62 -2.92 9.82
C ILE A 246 29.26 -3.12 9.14
N LEU A 247 28.58 -2.04 8.73
CA LEU A 247 27.32 -2.13 7.99
C LEU A 247 27.52 -2.87 6.67
N GLU A 248 28.59 -2.57 5.93
CA GLU A 248 28.94 -3.23 4.66
C GLU A 248 29.18 -4.72 4.87
N GLU A 249 30.01 -5.09 5.85
CA GLU A 249 30.29 -6.50 6.20
C GLU A 249 29.00 -7.27 6.58
N GLU A 250 28.11 -6.65 7.37
CA GLU A 250 26.87 -7.31 7.79
C GLU A 250 25.87 -7.46 6.61
N VAL A 251 25.84 -6.49 5.71
CA VAL A 251 24.99 -6.54 4.51
C VAL A 251 25.52 -7.56 3.49
N GLU A 252 26.85 -7.67 3.33
CA GLU A 252 27.47 -8.69 2.48
C GLU A 252 27.17 -10.12 2.93
N LYS A 253 27.03 -10.36 4.24
CA LYS A 253 26.58 -11.66 4.77
C LYS A 253 25.17 -12.05 4.33
N LEU A 254 24.36 -11.06 3.89
CA LEU A 254 23.03 -11.31 3.31
C LEU A 254 23.08 -11.61 1.79
N GLY A 255 24.27 -11.62 1.18
CA GLY A 255 24.46 -11.86 -0.24
C GLY A 255 24.09 -10.66 -1.13
N ILE A 256 24.07 -9.44 -0.58
CA ILE A 256 23.79 -8.18 -1.29
C ILE A 256 24.81 -7.11 -0.90
N THR A 257 24.92 -6.04 -1.68
CA THR A 257 25.71 -4.87 -1.30
C THR A 257 24.81 -3.75 -0.73
N VAL A 258 25.41 -2.82 0.00
CA VAL A 258 24.71 -1.60 0.46
C VAL A 258 24.18 -0.80 -0.75
N SER A 259 24.93 -0.78 -1.84
CA SER A 259 24.50 -0.11 -3.09
C SER A 259 23.24 -0.76 -3.69
N ASP A 260 23.21 -2.09 -3.75
CA ASP A 260 22.02 -2.82 -4.24
C ASP A 260 20.80 -2.57 -3.37
N ALA A 261 20.97 -2.52 -2.05
CA ALA A 261 19.90 -2.23 -1.11
C ALA A 261 19.35 -0.82 -1.32
N ILE A 262 20.22 0.18 -1.52
CA ILE A 262 19.86 1.56 -1.81
C ILE A 262 19.09 1.66 -3.14
N GLN A 263 19.58 1.03 -4.20
CA GLN A 263 18.91 1.04 -5.50
C GLN A 263 17.51 0.43 -5.44
N LYS A 264 17.38 -0.72 -4.77
CA LYS A 264 16.08 -1.40 -4.58
C LYS A 264 15.09 -0.52 -3.82
N GLU A 265 15.53 0.17 -2.76
CA GLU A 265 14.63 1.06 -2.00
C GLU A 265 14.27 2.31 -2.79
N HIS A 266 15.21 2.91 -3.53
CA HIS A 266 14.92 4.05 -4.41
C HIS A 266 13.89 3.68 -5.48
N PHE A 267 14.04 2.52 -6.13
CA PHE A 267 13.10 2.03 -7.12
C PHE A 267 11.71 1.79 -6.50
N ALA A 268 11.66 1.10 -5.37
CA ALA A 268 10.41 0.86 -4.64
C ALA A 268 9.74 2.18 -4.20
N THR A 269 10.53 3.15 -3.75
CA THR A 269 10.05 4.49 -3.36
C THR A 269 9.44 5.24 -4.55
N ALA A 270 10.09 5.19 -5.72
CA ALA A 270 9.58 5.83 -6.93
C ALA A 270 8.24 5.23 -7.37
N ILE A 271 8.12 3.90 -7.37
CA ILE A 271 6.87 3.21 -7.70
C ILE A 271 5.76 3.62 -6.72
N ARG A 272 6.00 3.55 -5.41
CA ARG A 272 5.01 3.93 -4.39
C ARG A 272 4.51 5.37 -4.57
N LYS A 273 5.42 6.29 -4.94
CA LYS A 273 5.07 7.70 -5.21
C LYS A 273 4.14 7.82 -6.41
N ILE A 274 4.43 7.11 -7.50
CA ILE A 274 3.61 7.13 -8.72
C ILE A 274 2.22 6.55 -8.45
N THR A 275 2.16 5.36 -7.85
CA THR A 275 0.89 4.68 -7.55
C THR A 275 0.03 5.51 -6.58
N MET A 276 0.63 6.11 -5.54
CA MET A 276 -0.08 6.99 -4.62
C MET A 276 -0.65 8.21 -5.33
N ARG A 277 0.12 8.85 -6.21
CA ARG A 277 -0.37 9.95 -7.03
C ARG A 277 -1.60 9.53 -7.85
N ASN A 278 -1.53 8.40 -8.52
CA ASN A 278 -2.64 7.90 -9.32
C ASN A 278 -3.90 7.67 -8.46
N CYS A 279 -3.77 7.12 -7.24
CA CYS A 279 -4.88 6.92 -6.31
C CYS A 279 -5.62 8.22 -5.94
N ILE A 280 -4.91 9.34 -5.86
CA ILE A 280 -5.47 10.62 -5.40
C ILE A 280 -6.04 11.43 -6.57
N THR A 281 -5.53 11.23 -7.79
CA THR A 281 -5.95 11.97 -8.99
C THR A 281 -7.05 11.27 -9.79
N SER A 282 -7.41 10.03 -9.43
CA SER A 282 -8.53 9.26 -9.99
C SER A 282 -9.82 9.52 -9.23
#